data_efb9e94918239303e30213dbc255c18c
#
_entry.id   efb9e94918239303e30213dbc255c18c
#
_cell.length_a   1.000
_cell.length_b   1.000
_cell.length_c   1.000
_cell.angle_alpha   90.00
_cell.angle_beta   90.00
_cell.angle_gamma   90.00
#
_symmetry.space_group_name_H-M   'P 1'
#
loop_
_entity.id
_entity.type
_entity.pdbx_description
1 polymer ?
#
loop_
_entity_poly.entity_id
_entity_poly.type
_entity_poly.pdbx_seq_one_letter_code
_entity_poly.pdbx_strand_id
1 'polypeptide(L)'
;YIGFGLRNWKGLDDALPEIAAAADYAYEKHGLTPVFVPIEFPSDLMPAERVGALLHCPWHAVRIRQPIETTIGILARMKTVVGIRLHSLMFSAGQGVPVVGMSYDIKVDGFLKYIGSRTCLQLSSVRADELCRLIDECVSGALDSEVHRTAEMLRDREQENVKGAAALLRLSGD
;
A
#
# COMPACT_ATOMS: atom_id res chain seq x y z
N TYR A 1 0.50 13.26 -3.25
CA TYR A 1 1.45 12.13 -3.34
C TYR A 1 0.74 10.82 -3.59
N ILE A 2 1.42 9.89 -4.29
CA ILE A 2 1.04 8.48 -4.41
C ILE A 2 2.12 7.62 -3.73
N GLY A 3 1.70 6.70 -2.86
CA GLY A 3 2.63 5.83 -2.11
C GLY A 3 2.91 4.51 -2.84
N PHE A 4 4.15 4.03 -2.74
CA PHE A 4 4.54 2.72 -3.24
C PHE A 4 5.20 1.90 -2.12
N GLY A 5 4.57 0.78 -1.75
CA GLY A 5 5.08 -0.19 -0.78
C GLY A 5 5.62 -1.44 -1.48
N LEU A 6 6.85 -1.37 -1.96
CA LEU A 6 7.47 -2.42 -2.75
C LEU A 6 8.24 -3.43 -1.89
N ARG A 7 8.47 -4.60 -2.46
CA ARG A 7 9.24 -5.69 -1.87
C ARG A 7 10.05 -6.39 -2.94
N ASN A 8 11.27 -6.80 -2.59
CA ASN A 8 12.04 -7.68 -3.46
C ASN A 8 11.43 -9.09 -3.45
N TRP A 9 10.90 -9.52 -4.59
CA TRP A 9 10.24 -10.81 -4.75
C TRP A 9 10.42 -11.35 -6.16
N LYS A 10 10.31 -12.68 -6.31
CA LYS A 10 10.36 -13.32 -7.62
C LYS A 10 9.27 -12.76 -8.54
N GLY A 11 9.65 -12.33 -9.74
CA GLY A 11 8.74 -11.71 -10.72
C GLY A 11 8.63 -10.18 -10.60
N LEU A 12 9.27 -9.55 -9.60
CA LEU A 12 9.31 -8.09 -9.52
C LEU A 12 10.04 -7.47 -10.72
N ASP A 13 11.09 -8.13 -11.20
CA ASP A 13 11.93 -7.60 -12.28
C ASP A 13 11.13 -7.33 -13.56
N ASP A 14 10.20 -8.21 -13.88
CA ASP A 14 9.30 -8.07 -15.03
C ASP A 14 8.25 -6.98 -14.80
N ALA A 15 7.92 -6.69 -13.55
CA ALA A 15 6.93 -5.69 -13.16
C ALA A 15 7.51 -4.26 -13.03
N LEU A 16 8.83 -4.10 -12.89
CA LEU A 16 9.44 -2.78 -12.66
C LEU A 16 9.09 -1.75 -13.72
N PRO A 17 9.15 -2.04 -15.04
CA PRO A 17 8.78 -1.07 -16.07
C PRO A 17 7.30 -0.69 -16.00
N GLU A 18 6.43 -1.63 -15.71
CA GLU A 18 4.99 -1.42 -15.60
C GLU A 18 4.64 -0.53 -14.38
N ILE A 19 5.33 -0.76 -13.25
CA ILE A 19 5.18 0.07 -12.05
C ILE A 19 5.70 1.49 -12.31
N ALA A 20 6.86 1.63 -12.97
CA ALA A 20 7.43 2.92 -13.30
C ALA A 20 6.50 3.72 -14.24
N ALA A 21 6.00 3.08 -15.30
CA ALA A 21 5.06 3.72 -16.23
C ALA A 21 3.78 4.20 -15.52
N ALA A 22 3.24 3.40 -14.59
CA ALA A 22 2.07 3.80 -13.82
C ALA A 22 2.36 4.93 -12.81
N ALA A 23 3.58 4.99 -12.28
CA ALA A 23 4.00 6.07 -11.39
C ALA A 23 4.19 7.40 -12.16
N ASP A 24 4.83 7.36 -13.35
CA ASP A 24 4.92 8.51 -14.25
C ASP A 24 3.53 9.00 -14.68
N TYR A 25 2.63 8.08 -15.05
CA TYR A 25 1.25 8.41 -15.37
C TYR A 25 0.51 9.11 -14.21
N ALA A 26 0.67 8.63 -12.98
CA ALA A 26 0.04 9.24 -11.81
C ALA A 26 0.53 10.69 -11.60
N TYR A 27 1.81 10.94 -11.88
CA TYR A 27 2.37 12.29 -11.84
C TYR A 27 1.83 13.16 -12.97
N GLU A 28 1.87 12.69 -14.20
CA GLU A 28 1.47 13.45 -15.39
C GLU A 28 -0.02 13.80 -15.39
N LYS A 29 -0.86 12.83 -15.07
CA LYS A 29 -2.31 12.99 -15.13
C LYS A 29 -2.91 13.64 -13.88
N HIS A 30 -2.42 13.28 -12.70
CA HIS A 30 -3.01 13.66 -11.42
C HIS A 30 -2.14 14.60 -10.59
N GLY A 31 -0.92 14.93 -11.02
CA GLY A 31 0.03 15.73 -10.26
C GLY A 31 0.53 15.03 -8.99
N LEU A 32 0.44 13.70 -8.91
CA LEU A 32 0.79 12.92 -7.73
C LEU A 32 2.25 12.47 -7.79
N THR A 33 3.12 13.12 -7.03
CA THR A 33 4.52 12.72 -6.93
C THR A 33 4.66 11.35 -6.25
N PRO A 34 5.37 10.38 -6.88
CA PRO A 34 5.62 9.06 -6.29
C PRO A 34 6.48 9.14 -5.03
N VAL A 35 6.08 8.41 -3.99
CA VAL A 35 6.83 8.28 -2.73
C VAL A 35 6.96 6.79 -2.40
N PHE A 36 8.17 6.28 -2.38
CA PHE A 36 8.44 4.91 -1.96
C PHE A 36 8.60 4.83 -0.45
N VAL A 37 7.80 3.98 0.19
CA VAL A 37 7.75 3.80 1.64
C VAL A 37 8.16 2.37 1.99
N PRO A 38 9.45 2.13 2.30
CA PRO A 38 9.93 0.83 2.75
C PRO A 38 9.28 0.44 4.08
N ILE A 39 8.76 -0.79 4.15
CA ILE A 39 8.22 -1.38 5.37
C ILE A 39 9.29 -2.19 6.09
N GLU A 40 10.03 -3.01 5.37
CA GLU A 40 11.18 -3.75 5.89
C GLU A 40 12.47 -3.07 5.43
N PHE A 41 13.07 -2.36 6.37
CA PHE A 41 14.29 -1.61 6.09
C PHE A 41 15.55 -2.43 6.44
N PRO A 42 16.60 -2.44 5.61
CA PRO A 42 16.75 -1.70 4.35
C PRO A 42 16.31 -2.45 3.09
N SER A 43 15.80 -3.69 3.22
CA SER A 43 15.56 -4.61 2.09
C SER A 43 14.61 -4.05 1.03
N ASP A 44 13.61 -3.24 1.43
CA ASP A 44 12.63 -2.65 0.53
C ASP A 44 13.13 -1.37 -0.16
N LEU A 45 14.31 -0.86 0.20
CA LEU A 45 14.92 0.28 -0.50
C LEU A 45 15.40 -0.11 -1.90
N MET A 46 15.94 -1.30 -2.07
CA MET A 46 16.47 -1.74 -3.37
C MET A 46 15.39 -1.74 -4.46
N PRO A 47 14.20 -2.34 -4.30
CA PRO A 47 13.15 -2.25 -5.30
C PRO A 47 12.69 -0.80 -5.55
N ALA A 48 12.64 0.05 -4.52
CA ALA A 48 12.30 1.46 -4.67
C ALA A 48 13.29 2.22 -5.57
N GLU A 49 14.61 2.02 -5.34
CA GLU A 49 15.65 2.63 -6.17
C GLU A 49 15.63 2.11 -7.61
N ARG A 50 15.32 0.84 -7.80
CA ARG A 50 15.23 0.23 -9.14
C ARG A 50 14.07 0.80 -9.95
N VAL A 51 12.89 0.97 -9.35
CA VAL A 51 11.78 1.65 -10.00
C VAL A 51 12.13 3.12 -10.21
N GLY A 52 12.68 3.79 -9.19
CA GLY A 52 13.08 5.19 -9.27
C GLY A 52 14.06 5.50 -10.41
N ALA A 53 14.96 4.57 -10.72
CA ALA A 53 15.89 4.68 -11.84
C ALA A 53 15.20 4.61 -13.23
N LEU A 54 13.96 4.14 -13.30
CA LEU A 54 13.18 4.06 -14.54
C LEU A 54 12.19 5.23 -14.68
N LEU A 55 11.99 6.02 -13.62
CA LEU A 55 11.05 7.14 -13.63
C LEU A 55 11.55 8.33 -14.43
N HIS A 56 10.64 9.01 -15.12
CA HIS A 56 10.86 10.28 -15.79
C HIS A 56 10.39 11.47 -14.96
N CYS A 57 9.51 11.24 -13.98
CA CYS A 57 9.02 12.27 -13.07
C CYS A 57 9.87 12.39 -11.79
N PRO A 58 9.76 13.51 -11.04
CA PRO A 58 10.33 13.62 -9.69
C PRO A 58 9.71 12.58 -8.75
N TRP A 59 10.54 12.01 -7.88
CA TRP A 59 10.10 11.02 -6.89
C TRP A 59 10.87 11.14 -5.58
N HIS A 60 10.35 10.52 -4.52
CA HIS A 60 10.97 10.46 -3.21
C HIS A 60 11.00 9.02 -2.68
N ALA A 61 11.93 8.74 -1.76
CA ALA A 61 11.94 7.52 -0.98
C ALA A 61 12.26 7.83 0.47
N VAL A 62 11.65 7.09 1.40
CA VAL A 62 12.02 7.13 2.82
C VAL A 62 13.30 6.32 2.99
N ARG A 63 14.44 6.98 3.10
CA ARG A 63 15.79 6.37 3.07
C ARG A 63 16.35 6.01 4.44
N ILE A 64 15.62 6.30 5.51
CA ILE A 64 16.02 6.04 6.89
C ILE A 64 14.87 5.27 7.56
N ARG A 65 15.24 4.27 8.37
CA ARG A 65 14.24 3.53 9.15
C ARG A 65 13.43 4.51 10.01
N GLN A 66 12.12 4.42 9.91
CA GLN A 66 11.19 5.22 10.69
C GLN A 66 10.51 4.37 11.78
N PRO A 67 10.10 4.97 12.90
CA PRO A 67 9.12 4.38 13.80
C PRO A 67 7.84 4.01 13.04
N ILE A 68 7.12 2.99 13.52
CA ILE A 68 5.92 2.50 12.85
C ILE A 68 4.84 3.57 12.72
N GLU A 69 4.69 4.41 13.75
CA GLU A 69 3.73 5.51 13.79
C GLU A 69 4.03 6.56 12.72
N THR A 70 5.32 6.85 12.50
CA THR A 70 5.78 7.77 11.44
C THR A 70 5.49 7.17 10.07
N THR A 71 5.77 5.87 9.88
CA THR A 71 5.49 5.16 8.62
C THR A 71 4.00 5.20 8.30
N ILE A 72 3.13 4.91 9.28
CA ILE A 72 1.67 5.01 9.15
C ILE A 72 1.26 6.45 8.83
N GLY A 73 1.84 7.44 9.52
CA GLY A 73 1.57 8.85 9.29
C GLY A 73 1.97 9.35 7.90
N ILE A 74 3.03 8.79 7.31
CA ILE A 74 3.43 9.06 5.92
C ILE A 74 2.40 8.45 4.96
N LEU A 75 2.04 7.18 5.13
CA LEU A 75 1.06 6.49 4.30
C LEU A 75 -0.32 7.14 4.37
N ALA A 76 -0.73 7.63 5.54
CA ALA A 76 -2.00 8.36 5.74
C ALA A 76 -2.12 9.67 4.94
N ARG A 77 -1.01 10.20 4.42
CA ARG A 77 -0.98 11.43 3.61
C ARG A 77 -0.96 11.18 2.11
N MET A 78 -0.98 9.92 1.69
CA MET A 78 -1.04 9.56 0.28
C MET A 78 -2.47 9.65 -0.24
N LYS A 79 -2.64 10.04 -1.49
CA LYS A 79 -3.95 10.01 -2.16
C LYS A 79 -4.39 8.57 -2.43
N THR A 80 -3.43 7.71 -2.75
CA THR A 80 -3.59 6.25 -2.87
C THR A 80 -2.26 5.57 -2.63
N VAL A 81 -2.28 4.28 -2.30
CA VAL A 81 -1.07 3.47 -2.10
C VAL A 81 -1.12 2.22 -2.96
N VAL A 82 -0.08 2.03 -3.78
CA VAL A 82 0.16 0.82 -4.57
C VAL A 82 1.14 -0.07 -3.80
N GLY A 83 0.77 -1.31 -3.50
CA GLY A 83 1.58 -2.14 -2.63
C GLY A 83 1.72 -3.59 -3.05
N ILE A 84 2.94 -4.10 -2.93
CA ILE A 84 3.27 -5.53 -2.89
C ILE A 84 3.35 -5.97 -1.42
N ARG A 85 3.82 -5.10 -0.53
CA ARG A 85 3.91 -5.34 0.91
C ARG A 85 2.53 -5.27 1.56
N LEU A 86 2.11 -6.39 2.17
CA LEU A 86 0.84 -6.47 2.90
C LEU A 86 0.67 -5.35 3.93
N HIS A 87 1.70 -5.08 4.74
CA HIS A 87 1.61 -4.04 5.78
C HIS A 87 1.44 -2.63 5.21
N SER A 88 1.99 -2.31 4.03
CA SER A 88 1.73 -1.01 3.40
C SER A 88 0.25 -0.84 3.05
N LEU A 89 -0.40 -1.91 2.58
CA LEU A 89 -1.83 -1.92 2.27
C LEU A 89 -2.68 -1.85 3.55
N MET A 90 -2.32 -2.63 4.57
CA MET A 90 -3.04 -2.65 5.85
C MET A 90 -3.00 -1.28 6.55
N PHE A 91 -1.81 -0.68 6.64
CA PHE A 91 -1.64 0.63 7.27
C PHE A 91 -2.40 1.72 6.51
N SER A 92 -2.35 1.70 5.19
CA SER A 92 -3.06 2.68 4.37
C SER A 92 -4.58 2.53 4.48
N ALA A 93 -5.10 1.31 4.33
CA ALA A 93 -6.54 1.03 4.46
C ALA A 93 -7.09 1.40 5.84
N GLY A 94 -6.34 1.12 6.92
CA GLY A 94 -6.70 1.50 8.29
C GLY A 94 -6.74 3.03 8.52
N GLN A 95 -6.05 3.79 7.68
CA GLN A 95 -6.07 5.26 7.71
C GLN A 95 -7.08 5.87 6.72
N GLY A 96 -7.88 5.05 6.04
CA GLY A 96 -8.84 5.54 5.06
C GLY A 96 -8.20 5.99 3.75
N VAL A 97 -7.06 5.41 3.39
CA VAL A 97 -6.39 5.65 2.10
C VAL A 97 -6.74 4.51 1.15
N PRO A 98 -7.24 4.79 -0.07
CA PRO A 98 -7.48 3.78 -1.09
C PRO A 98 -6.20 3.03 -1.44
N VAL A 99 -6.31 1.72 -1.68
CA VAL A 99 -5.14 0.87 -1.96
C VAL A 99 -5.30 0.11 -3.27
N VAL A 100 -4.19 -0.09 -3.98
CA VAL A 100 -4.08 -1.01 -5.11
C VAL A 100 -3.06 -2.09 -4.73
N GLY A 101 -3.52 -3.34 -4.63
CA GLY A 101 -2.64 -4.46 -4.30
C GLY A 101 -2.06 -5.11 -5.54
N MET A 102 -0.76 -5.40 -5.50
CA MET A 102 -0.09 -6.30 -6.44
C MET A 102 0.22 -7.60 -5.71
N SER A 103 -0.64 -8.60 -5.91
CA SER A 103 -0.57 -9.86 -5.19
C SER A 103 0.46 -10.80 -5.78
N TYR A 104 1.21 -11.44 -4.90
CA TYR A 104 2.13 -12.54 -5.20
C TYR A 104 1.96 -13.69 -4.21
N ASP A 105 1.09 -13.51 -3.21
CA ASP A 105 0.90 -14.40 -2.07
C ASP A 105 -0.56 -14.32 -1.60
N ILE A 106 -1.10 -15.45 -1.17
CA ILE A 106 -2.45 -15.58 -0.64
C ILE A 106 -2.79 -14.59 0.48
N LYS A 107 -1.77 -14.08 1.20
CA LYS A 107 -1.95 -13.08 2.28
C LYS A 107 -2.43 -11.74 1.76
N VAL A 108 -1.89 -11.30 0.61
CA VAL A 108 -2.31 -10.04 -0.03
C VAL A 108 -3.72 -10.20 -0.57
N ASP A 109 -3.99 -11.29 -1.30
CA ASP A 109 -5.33 -11.60 -1.81
C ASP A 109 -6.35 -11.72 -0.66
N GLY A 110 -5.98 -12.43 0.40
CA GLY A 110 -6.83 -12.64 1.57
C GLY A 110 -7.18 -11.32 2.27
N PHE A 111 -6.22 -10.42 2.44
CA PHE A 111 -6.47 -9.10 3.02
C PHE A 111 -7.38 -8.24 2.15
N LEU A 112 -7.10 -8.14 0.86
CA LEU A 112 -7.92 -7.34 -0.05
C LEU A 112 -9.35 -7.86 -0.13
N LYS A 113 -9.52 -9.18 -0.17
CA LYS A 113 -10.84 -9.82 -0.08
C LYS A 113 -11.53 -9.55 1.26
N TYR A 114 -10.79 -9.57 2.36
CA TYR A 114 -11.31 -9.30 3.70
C TYR A 114 -11.87 -7.87 3.82
N ILE A 115 -11.20 -6.89 3.23
CA ILE A 115 -11.67 -5.49 3.20
C ILE A 115 -12.66 -5.20 2.07
N GLY A 116 -13.03 -6.19 1.26
CA GLY A 116 -13.96 -6.02 0.13
C GLY A 116 -13.37 -5.26 -1.07
N SER A 117 -12.05 -5.05 -1.09
CA SER A 117 -11.40 -4.31 -2.18
C SER A 117 -11.30 -5.15 -3.45
N ARG A 118 -11.59 -4.53 -4.59
CA ARG A 118 -11.44 -5.11 -5.96
C ARG A 118 -10.21 -4.58 -6.70
N THR A 119 -9.43 -3.72 -6.07
CA THR A 119 -8.24 -3.10 -6.66
C THR A 119 -7.02 -4.00 -6.45
N CYS A 120 -7.03 -5.19 -7.05
CA CYS A 120 -5.99 -6.20 -6.95
C CYS A 120 -5.55 -6.68 -8.32
N LEU A 121 -4.24 -6.73 -8.56
CA LEU A 121 -3.59 -7.33 -9.73
C LEU A 121 -2.62 -8.42 -9.29
N GLN A 122 -2.36 -9.39 -10.18
CA GLN A 122 -1.31 -10.36 -9.92
C GLN A 122 0.04 -9.78 -10.34
N LEU A 123 1.04 -9.83 -9.45
CA LEU A 123 2.38 -9.27 -9.70
C LEU A 123 3.02 -9.87 -10.96
N SER A 124 2.82 -11.17 -11.20
CA SER A 124 3.41 -11.90 -12.34
C SER A 124 2.85 -11.51 -13.71
N SER A 125 1.75 -10.79 -13.73
CA SER A 125 1.07 -10.37 -14.98
C SER A 125 0.62 -8.91 -14.95
N VAL A 126 1.16 -8.12 -14.01
CA VAL A 126 0.81 -6.70 -13.90
C VAL A 126 1.15 -5.95 -15.19
N ARG A 127 0.21 -5.09 -15.62
CA ARG A 127 0.35 -4.23 -16.79
C ARG A 127 0.12 -2.78 -16.38
N ALA A 128 0.88 -1.89 -16.99
CA ALA A 128 0.78 -0.46 -16.69
C ALA A 128 -0.62 0.11 -16.92
N ASP A 129 -1.28 -0.28 -18.01
CA ASP A 129 -2.63 0.19 -18.36
C ASP A 129 -3.67 -0.23 -17.30
N GLU A 130 -3.61 -1.46 -16.81
CA GLU A 130 -4.49 -1.94 -15.73
C GLU A 130 -4.19 -1.21 -14.41
N LEU A 131 -2.90 -1.03 -14.09
CA LEU A 131 -2.49 -0.33 -12.88
C LEU A 131 -2.91 1.14 -12.91
N CYS A 132 -2.75 1.82 -14.05
CA CYS A 132 -3.22 3.19 -14.28
C CYS A 132 -4.74 3.31 -14.09
N ARG A 133 -5.51 2.37 -14.63
CA ARG A 133 -6.97 2.34 -14.46
C ARG A 133 -7.36 2.22 -12.99
N LEU A 134 -6.71 1.35 -12.22
CA LEU A 134 -6.98 1.21 -10.78
C LEU A 134 -6.54 2.44 -9.98
N ILE A 135 -5.45 3.08 -10.37
CA ILE A 135 -5.04 4.37 -9.78
C ILE A 135 -6.10 5.43 -10.04
N ASP A 136 -6.60 5.54 -11.28
CA ASP A 136 -7.71 6.46 -11.62
C ASP A 136 -8.94 6.22 -10.74
N GLU A 137 -9.35 4.96 -10.56
CA GLU A 137 -10.48 4.59 -9.72
C GLU A 137 -10.26 5.04 -8.27
N CYS A 138 -9.08 4.81 -7.71
CA CYS A 138 -8.71 5.23 -6.36
C CYS A 138 -8.66 6.77 -6.20
N VAL A 139 -8.19 7.49 -7.21
CA VAL A 139 -7.98 8.94 -7.15
C VAL A 139 -9.29 9.72 -7.39
N SER A 140 -10.23 9.15 -8.16
CA SER A 140 -11.49 9.79 -8.54
C SER A 140 -12.44 10.09 -7.39
N GLY A 141 -12.26 9.45 -6.23
CA GLY A 141 -13.20 9.50 -5.10
C GLY A 141 -14.37 8.50 -5.21
N ALA A 142 -14.42 7.70 -6.28
CA ALA A 142 -15.48 6.70 -6.48
C ALA A 142 -15.51 5.63 -5.36
N LEU A 143 -14.39 5.43 -4.68
CA LEU A 143 -14.24 4.45 -3.59
C LEU A 143 -14.32 5.08 -2.19
N ASP A 144 -14.50 6.39 -2.04
CA ASP A 144 -14.38 7.09 -0.74
C ASP A 144 -15.31 6.50 0.33
N SER A 145 -16.55 6.18 0.00
CA SER A 145 -17.51 5.60 0.95
C SER A 145 -17.13 4.16 1.37
N GLU A 146 -16.56 3.38 0.47
CA GLU A 146 -16.08 2.02 0.73
C GLU A 146 -14.82 2.06 1.59
N VAL A 147 -13.88 2.92 1.25
CA VAL A 147 -12.63 3.14 1.98
C VAL A 147 -12.91 3.61 3.40
N HIS A 148 -13.89 4.51 3.59
CA HIS A 148 -14.28 5.01 4.91
C HIS A 148 -14.84 3.89 5.80
N ARG A 149 -15.78 3.11 5.27
CA ARG A 149 -16.34 1.94 5.99
C ARG A 149 -15.27 0.90 6.32
N THR A 150 -14.33 0.67 5.42
CA THR A 150 -13.19 -0.22 5.65
C THR A 150 -12.33 0.27 6.81
N ALA A 151 -11.99 1.53 6.86
CA ALA A 151 -11.18 2.11 7.93
C ALA A 151 -11.89 2.03 9.30
N GLU A 152 -13.20 2.26 9.34
CA GLU A 152 -14.02 2.11 10.55
C GLU A 152 -14.04 0.65 11.01
N MET A 153 -14.33 -0.30 10.12
CA MET A 153 -14.33 -1.73 10.42
C MET A 153 -12.97 -2.21 10.98
N LEU A 154 -11.86 -1.77 10.38
CA LEU A 154 -10.52 -2.16 10.84
C LEU A 154 -10.22 -1.60 12.23
N ARG A 155 -10.62 -0.36 12.54
CA ARG A 155 -10.47 0.24 13.88
C ARG A 155 -11.30 -0.49 14.93
N ASP A 156 -12.53 -0.86 14.61
CA ASP A 156 -13.41 -1.59 15.53
C ASP A 156 -12.80 -2.95 15.86
N ARG A 157 -12.28 -3.67 14.85
CA ARG A 157 -11.58 -4.96 15.04
C ARG A 157 -10.31 -4.82 15.87
N GLU A 158 -9.55 -3.76 15.69
CA GLU A 158 -8.37 -3.48 16.51
C GLU A 158 -8.77 -3.28 17.98
N GLN A 159 -9.83 -2.52 18.26
CA GLN A 159 -10.33 -2.31 19.62
C GLN A 159 -10.84 -3.62 20.25
N GLU A 160 -11.51 -4.48 19.50
CA GLU A 160 -11.92 -5.81 19.98
C GLU A 160 -10.70 -6.66 20.37
N ASN A 161 -9.64 -6.67 19.56
CA ASN A 161 -8.40 -7.38 19.86
C ASN A 161 -7.72 -6.85 21.13
N VAL A 162 -7.67 -5.53 21.31
CA VAL A 162 -7.12 -4.92 22.54
C VAL A 162 -7.92 -5.32 23.77
N LYS A 163 -9.27 -5.32 23.70
CA LYS A 163 -10.14 -5.76 24.80
C LYS A 163 -9.93 -7.23 25.12
N GLY A 164 -9.83 -8.09 24.10
CA GLY A 164 -9.55 -9.52 24.24
C GLY A 164 -8.20 -9.78 24.90
N ALA A 165 -7.15 -9.11 24.45
CA ALA A 165 -5.82 -9.22 25.04
C ALA A 165 -5.79 -8.76 26.51
N ALA A 166 -6.44 -7.63 26.82
CA ALA A 166 -6.55 -7.13 28.19
C ALA A 166 -7.31 -8.09 29.12
N ALA A 167 -8.35 -8.77 28.62
CA ALA A 167 -9.08 -9.77 29.39
C ALA A 167 -8.20 -11.00 29.71
N LEU A 168 -7.41 -11.48 28.74
CA LEU A 168 -6.47 -12.60 28.94
C LEU A 168 -5.40 -12.27 29.98
N LEU A 169 -4.86 -11.06 29.95
CA LEU A 169 -3.84 -10.60 30.91
C LEU A 169 -4.41 -10.51 32.35
N ARG A 170 -5.70 -10.19 32.52
CA ARG A 170 -6.36 -10.18 33.84
C ARG A 170 -6.61 -11.58 34.39
N LEU A 171 -6.86 -12.56 33.51
CA LEU A 171 -7.08 -13.96 33.92
C LEU A 171 -5.76 -14.69 34.24
N SER A 172 -4.61 -14.19 33.81
CA SER A 172 -3.30 -14.76 34.12
C SER A 172 -2.62 -14.16 35.37
N GLY A 173 -3.31 -13.30 36.10
CA GLY A 173 -2.80 -12.59 37.30
C GLY A 173 -3.34 -13.10 38.64
N ASP A 174 -4.02 -14.29 38.68
CA ASP A 174 -4.48 -14.98 39.91
C ASP A 174 -3.60 -16.19 40.21
#